data_4e47f6b1bb23e33079b94651f07dbdc9
#
_entry.id   4e47f6b1bb23e33079b94651f07dbdc9
#
_cell.length_a   1.000
_cell.length_b   1.000
_cell.length_c   1.000
_cell.angle_alpha   90.00
_cell.angle_beta   90.00
_cell.angle_gamma   90.00
#
_symmetry.space_group_name_H-M   'P 1'
#
loop_
_entity.id
_entity.type
_entity.pdbx_description
1 polymer ?
#
loop_
_entity_poly.entity_id
_entity_poly.type
_entity_poly.pdbx_seq_one_letter_code
_entity_poly.pdbx_strand_id
1 'polypeptide(L)'
;MIDRPTIFALSSGAPPAGVGVIRVSGPAAQAALEALAARVPEPRRASLARLRDAEGALLDEALVLWFPGPATATGEDLAEFHCHGGRAVIVAVERALVSLPGVRRAEPGEFTRRAFANGRIDLAEAEGLADLLSAETELQRAAALANAGGVLSRQVDLWRDRVLGLSAEVEGVLDFSDEEDSAELPESFTWNIAALAEELTEWLGRPRSERLGEGFRVVLAGPPNAGKSTLFNALVESEAAITSPIAGTTRDVIERSVAIAGVPFTFVDTAGLREVEGADPIEAIGIDRARDALARADAVLWLGAEGEGPQDAWEVAAQSDRTDFAPKSRANFTLSATTGDGVSALKDALVEAARGALPKPGEAALNARQHARLSDAAEALVSAQCLSDPLLVAEELRRARVAFDQLIGRATTEDMLDTLFGRFCIGK
;
A
#
# COMPACT_ATOMS: atom_id res chain seq x y z
N MET A 1 34.04 0.00 -5.80
CA MET A 1 32.74 0.33 -6.43
C MET A 1 32.43 -0.81 -7.38
N ILE A 2 31.39 -1.59 -7.12
CA ILE A 2 30.89 -2.59 -8.06
C ILE A 2 30.38 -1.78 -9.26
N ASP A 3 30.94 -2.06 -10.43
CA ASP A 3 30.55 -1.41 -11.70
C ASP A 3 29.12 -1.84 -12.03
N ARG A 4 28.12 -1.09 -11.49
CA ARG A 4 26.71 -1.39 -11.74
C ARG A 4 26.38 -0.95 -13.16
N PRO A 5 25.82 -1.84 -14.00
CA PRO A 5 25.44 -1.47 -15.36
C PRO A 5 24.36 -0.38 -15.35
N THR A 6 24.39 0.48 -16.35
CA THR A 6 23.30 1.44 -16.58
C THR A 6 22.05 0.70 -17.02
N ILE A 7 20.91 1.06 -16.46
CA ILE A 7 19.62 0.46 -16.78
C ILE A 7 18.70 1.45 -17.50
N PHE A 8 17.82 0.93 -18.32
CA PHE A 8 16.73 1.72 -18.90
C PHE A 8 15.42 0.94 -18.94
N ALA A 9 14.32 1.68 -18.93
CA ALA A 9 12.99 1.12 -19.17
C ALA A 9 11.99 2.20 -19.58
N LEU A 10 10.89 1.78 -20.20
CA LEU A 10 9.68 2.59 -20.33
C LEU A 10 9.07 2.77 -18.93
N SER A 11 8.98 4.03 -18.49
CA SER A 11 8.49 4.42 -17.15
C SER A 11 7.12 5.12 -17.18
N SER A 12 6.49 5.18 -18.35
CA SER A 12 5.13 5.68 -18.58
C SER A 12 4.16 4.53 -18.83
N GLY A 13 2.89 4.85 -19.07
CA GLY A 13 1.88 3.86 -19.46
C GLY A 13 2.27 3.10 -20.73
N ALA A 14 1.69 1.90 -20.87
CA ALA A 14 1.94 1.03 -22.02
C ALA A 14 1.49 1.67 -23.36
N PRO A 15 2.27 1.49 -24.45
CA PRO A 15 1.87 1.96 -25.79
C PRO A 15 0.59 1.25 -26.31
N PRO A 16 -0.29 1.95 -27.08
CA PRO A 16 -0.10 3.31 -27.57
C PRO A 16 -0.49 4.37 -26.52
N ALA A 17 0.32 5.43 -26.41
CA ALA A 17 0.10 6.56 -25.53
C ALA A 17 0.46 7.87 -26.26
N GLY A 18 0.03 9.03 -25.74
CA GLY A 18 0.45 10.31 -26.30
C GLY A 18 1.95 10.55 -26.16
N VAL A 19 2.51 10.18 -24.99
CA VAL A 19 3.95 10.29 -24.66
C VAL A 19 4.43 8.98 -24.06
N GLY A 20 5.60 8.51 -24.49
CA GLY A 20 6.36 7.42 -23.87
C GLY A 20 7.62 7.97 -23.20
N VAL A 21 7.77 7.76 -21.90
CA VAL A 21 8.95 8.20 -21.14
C VAL A 21 9.88 7.02 -20.94
N ILE A 22 11.04 7.05 -21.59
CA ILE A 22 12.11 6.08 -21.34
C ILE A 22 13.11 6.70 -20.35
N ARG A 23 13.30 6.05 -19.22
CA ARG A 23 14.23 6.46 -18.17
C ARG A 23 15.50 5.64 -18.26
N VAL A 24 16.65 6.29 -18.10
CA VAL A 24 17.98 5.68 -18.08
C VAL A 24 18.66 6.08 -16.78
N SER A 25 19.18 5.12 -16.00
CA SER A 25 19.85 5.40 -14.72
C SER A 25 21.17 4.64 -14.62
N GLY A 26 22.20 5.32 -14.23
CA GLY A 26 23.55 4.76 -14.02
C GLY A 26 24.66 5.53 -14.71
N PRO A 27 25.91 5.05 -14.62
CA PRO A 27 27.10 5.78 -15.06
C PRO A 27 27.14 6.11 -16.57
N ALA A 28 26.46 5.36 -17.42
CA ALA A 28 26.38 5.64 -18.86
C ALA A 28 25.15 6.47 -19.26
N ALA A 29 24.38 7.03 -18.32
CA ALA A 29 23.18 7.83 -18.65
C ALA A 29 23.51 9.09 -19.47
N GLN A 30 24.62 9.78 -19.15
CA GLN A 30 25.10 10.89 -19.93
C GLN A 30 25.49 10.44 -21.35
N ALA A 31 26.26 9.36 -21.48
CA ALA A 31 26.68 8.83 -22.76
C ALA A 31 25.49 8.40 -23.63
N ALA A 32 24.42 7.91 -23.03
CA ALA A 32 23.17 7.59 -23.74
C ALA A 32 22.52 8.84 -24.36
N LEU A 33 22.53 9.98 -23.66
CA LEU A 33 22.06 11.28 -24.22
C LEU A 33 22.97 11.74 -25.38
N GLU A 34 24.27 11.66 -25.20
CA GLU A 34 25.24 12.04 -26.25
C GLU A 34 25.06 11.19 -27.52
N ALA A 35 24.88 9.87 -27.34
CA ALA A 35 24.73 8.91 -28.44
C ALA A 35 23.42 9.14 -29.21
N LEU A 36 22.27 9.28 -28.52
CA LEU A 36 20.97 9.35 -29.17
C LEU A 36 20.57 10.79 -29.56
N ALA A 37 20.89 11.77 -28.71
CA ALA A 37 20.48 13.17 -28.90
C ALA A 37 21.62 14.10 -29.40
N ALA A 38 22.81 13.56 -29.62
CA ALA A 38 24.04 14.27 -30.02
C ALA A 38 24.45 15.40 -29.08
N ARG A 39 23.85 15.53 -27.89
CA ARG A 39 24.16 16.53 -26.88
C ARG A 39 23.63 16.12 -25.52
N VAL A 40 24.23 16.66 -24.46
CA VAL A 40 23.66 16.64 -23.10
C VAL A 40 22.97 17.98 -22.85
N PRO A 41 21.66 18.00 -22.51
CA PRO A 41 21.00 19.26 -22.16
C PRO A 41 21.50 19.82 -20.83
N GLU A 42 21.22 21.09 -20.58
CA GLU A 42 21.44 21.68 -19.24
C GLU A 42 20.72 20.86 -18.19
N PRO A 43 21.37 20.62 -17.02
CA PRO A 43 20.73 19.86 -15.94
C PRO A 43 19.34 20.39 -15.57
N ARG A 44 18.37 19.46 -15.46
CA ARG A 44 16.97 19.73 -15.05
C ARG A 44 16.19 20.66 -15.98
N ARG A 45 16.64 20.83 -17.22
CA ARG A 45 15.93 21.59 -18.25
C ARG A 45 15.51 20.68 -19.40
N ALA A 46 14.24 20.71 -19.74
CA ALA A 46 13.72 20.00 -20.91
C ALA A 46 14.27 20.65 -22.21
N SER A 47 14.76 19.85 -23.11
CA SER A 47 15.29 20.29 -24.39
C SER A 47 14.77 19.43 -25.53
N LEU A 48 14.31 20.03 -26.61
CA LEU A 48 13.92 19.29 -27.82
C LEU A 48 15.16 18.75 -28.54
N ALA A 49 15.16 17.46 -28.86
CA ALA A 49 16.26 16.80 -29.58
C ALA A 49 15.72 15.84 -30.64
N ARG A 50 16.49 15.68 -31.71
CA ARG A 50 16.27 14.64 -32.72
C ARG A 50 17.04 13.41 -32.31
N LEU A 51 16.33 12.36 -31.93
CA LEU A 51 16.95 11.08 -31.54
C LEU A 51 17.33 10.30 -32.79
N ARG A 52 18.58 9.80 -32.80
CA ARG A 52 19.13 9.00 -33.90
C ARG A 52 19.75 7.72 -33.37
N ASP A 53 19.77 6.67 -34.21
CA ASP A 53 20.54 5.48 -33.94
C ASP A 53 22.01 5.66 -34.34
N ALA A 54 22.82 4.59 -34.19
CA ALA A 54 24.24 4.60 -34.51
C ALA A 54 24.53 4.78 -36.03
N GLU A 55 23.59 4.43 -36.90
CA GLU A 55 23.65 4.60 -38.35
C GLU A 55 23.17 5.99 -38.77
N GLY A 56 22.71 6.83 -37.84
CA GLY A 56 22.26 8.20 -38.09
C GLY A 56 20.79 8.30 -38.50
N ALA A 57 20.03 7.20 -38.52
CA ALA A 57 18.60 7.22 -38.84
C ALA A 57 17.80 7.93 -37.75
N LEU A 58 16.86 8.78 -38.17
CA LEU A 58 15.97 9.50 -37.24
C LEU A 58 14.99 8.52 -36.61
N LEU A 59 15.02 8.45 -35.29
CA LEU A 59 14.10 7.60 -34.48
C LEU A 59 12.85 8.38 -34.07
N ASP A 60 13.05 9.63 -33.58
CA ASP A 60 11.98 10.50 -33.10
C ASP A 60 12.49 11.93 -32.88
N GLU A 61 11.56 12.90 -32.73
CA GLU A 61 11.81 14.21 -32.10
C GLU A 61 11.22 14.21 -30.71
N ALA A 62 12.07 14.23 -29.67
CA ALA A 62 11.70 14.02 -28.28
C ALA A 62 12.16 15.15 -27.37
N LEU A 63 11.49 15.36 -26.24
CA LEU A 63 12.05 16.13 -25.15
C LEU A 63 13.02 15.22 -24.36
N VAL A 64 14.22 15.74 -24.11
CA VAL A 64 15.23 15.04 -23.32
C VAL A 64 15.58 15.84 -22.09
N LEU A 65 15.80 15.14 -20.97
CA LEU A 65 16.18 15.72 -19.68
C LEU A 65 17.43 15.01 -19.15
N TRP A 66 18.28 15.78 -18.50
CA TRP A 66 19.46 15.33 -17.81
C TRP A 66 19.38 15.66 -16.32
N PHE A 67 19.63 14.69 -15.46
CA PHE A 67 19.67 14.82 -14.02
C PHE A 67 20.98 14.24 -13.47
N PRO A 68 22.01 15.06 -13.21
CA PRO A 68 23.23 14.55 -12.59
C PRO A 68 22.95 14.11 -11.14
N GLY A 69 23.54 12.96 -10.74
CA GLY A 69 23.51 12.48 -9.38
C GLY A 69 24.24 13.39 -8.38
N PRO A 70 24.05 13.20 -7.07
CA PRO A 70 23.22 12.17 -6.43
C PRO A 70 21.75 12.61 -6.18
N ALA A 71 21.39 13.86 -6.49
CA ALA A 71 20.05 14.41 -6.21
C ALA A 71 19.03 14.01 -7.29
N THR A 72 18.89 12.71 -7.56
CA THR A 72 17.97 12.11 -8.54
C THR A 72 17.06 11.09 -7.88
N ALA A 73 16.10 10.56 -8.62
CA ALA A 73 15.18 9.54 -8.09
C ALA A 73 15.91 8.27 -7.64
N THR A 74 16.96 7.85 -8.34
CA THR A 74 17.74 6.65 -8.02
C THR A 74 19.02 6.93 -7.21
N GLY A 75 19.40 8.22 -7.06
CA GLY A 75 20.69 8.60 -6.50
C GLY A 75 21.85 8.49 -7.50
N GLU A 76 21.61 8.06 -8.73
CA GLU A 76 22.58 7.93 -9.82
C GLU A 76 22.38 9.03 -10.86
N ASP A 77 23.29 9.14 -11.82
CA ASP A 77 23.04 9.92 -13.03
C ASP A 77 21.80 9.38 -13.74
N LEU A 78 20.92 10.29 -14.19
CA LEU A 78 19.64 9.89 -14.76
C LEU A 78 19.30 10.73 -15.99
N ALA A 79 18.86 10.06 -17.06
CA ALA A 79 18.35 10.69 -18.27
C ALA A 79 16.91 10.26 -18.54
N GLU A 80 16.12 11.15 -19.13
CA GLU A 80 14.78 10.83 -19.60
C GLU A 80 14.61 11.25 -21.06
N PHE A 81 14.00 10.35 -21.84
CA PHE A 81 13.60 10.56 -23.23
C PHE A 81 12.08 10.52 -23.30
N HIS A 82 11.45 11.66 -23.51
CA HIS A 82 10.00 11.80 -23.66
C HIS A 82 9.65 11.76 -25.15
N CYS A 83 9.44 10.55 -25.64
CA CYS A 83 9.19 10.23 -27.02
C CYS A 83 7.69 10.24 -27.35
N HIS A 84 7.35 10.23 -28.65
CA HIS A 84 6.01 9.83 -29.04
C HIS A 84 5.71 8.40 -28.59
N GLY A 85 4.56 8.18 -27.96
CA GLY A 85 4.20 6.91 -27.31
C GLY A 85 3.73 5.82 -28.27
N GLY A 86 4.16 5.87 -29.53
CA GLY A 86 3.93 4.81 -30.51
C GLY A 86 4.80 3.60 -30.23
N ARG A 87 4.23 2.39 -30.34
CA ARG A 87 4.93 1.14 -30.05
C ARG A 87 6.24 0.97 -30.84
N ALA A 88 6.21 1.35 -32.13
CA ALA A 88 7.39 1.27 -33.00
C ALA A 88 8.50 2.25 -32.57
N VAL A 89 8.14 3.47 -32.16
CA VAL A 89 9.07 4.50 -31.67
C VAL A 89 9.77 4.00 -30.40
N ILE A 90 9.00 3.56 -29.41
CA ILE A 90 9.55 3.06 -28.14
C ILE A 90 10.52 1.90 -28.38
N VAL A 91 10.13 0.90 -29.19
CA VAL A 91 11.00 -0.26 -29.52
C VAL A 91 12.27 0.19 -30.25
N ALA A 92 12.20 1.19 -31.13
CA ALA A 92 13.37 1.69 -31.86
C ALA A 92 14.36 2.38 -30.90
N VAL A 93 13.88 3.25 -30.00
CA VAL A 93 14.72 3.93 -29.00
C VAL A 93 15.32 2.92 -28.01
N GLU A 94 14.53 1.97 -27.52
CA GLU A 94 15.03 0.91 -26.62
C GLU A 94 16.11 0.04 -27.29
N ARG A 95 15.96 -0.26 -28.60
CA ARG A 95 16.98 -1.00 -29.37
C ARG A 95 18.27 -0.21 -29.47
N ALA A 96 18.19 1.09 -29.73
CA ALA A 96 19.36 1.95 -29.77
C ALA A 96 20.06 2.04 -28.40
N LEU A 97 19.30 2.09 -27.28
CA LEU A 97 19.88 2.06 -25.93
C LEU A 97 20.58 0.74 -25.60
N VAL A 98 19.97 -0.41 -25.94
CA VAL A 98 20.59 -1.73 -25.72
C VAL A 98 21.92 -1.91 -26.46
N SER A 99 22.11 -1.25 -27.62
CA SER A 99 23.35 -1.32 -28.37
C SER A 99 24.51 -0.57 -27.70
N LEU A 100 24.27 0.26 -26.72
CA LEU A 100 25.30 1.01 -26.03
C LEU A 100 26.06 0.12 -25.01
N PRO A 101 27.39 0.25 -24.91
CA PRO A 101 28.18 -0.51 -23.95
C PRO A 101 27.75 -0.24 -22.50
N GLY A 102 27.60 -1.30 -21.72
CA GLY A 102 27.25 -1.19 -20.29
C GLY A 102 25.80 -0.77 -19.99
N VAL A 103 24.93 -0.75 -21.01
CA VAL A 103 23.52 -0.41 -20.89
C VAL A 103 22.66 -1.66 -21.09
N ARG A 104 21.70 -1.89 -20.21
CA ARG A 104 20.75 -3.02 -20.31
C ARG A 104 19.33 -2.61 -19.91
N ARG A 105 18.37 -3.45 -20.24
CA ARG A 105 16.99 -3.29 -19.72
C ARG A 105 16.96 -3.49 -18.21
N ALA A 106 16.13 -2.69 -17.54
CA ALA A 106 15.86 -2.83 -16.13
C ALA A 106 15.00 -4.06 -15.85
N GLU A 107 15.20 -4.65 -14.68
CA GLU A 107 14.31 -5.64 -14.08
C GLU A 107 13.12 -4.95 -13.39
N PRO A 108 12.02 -5.68 -13.09
CA PRO A 108 10.92 -5.13 -12.30
C PRO A 108 11.43 -4.54 -10.97
N GLY A 109 11.00 -3.30 -10.67
CA GLY A 109 11.37 -2.59 -9.43
C GLY A 109 12.83 -2.15 -9.30
N GLU A 110 13.66 -2.33 -10.33
CA GLU A 110 15.11 -2.06 -10.20
C GLU A 110 15.44 -0.59 -9.95
N PHE A 111 14.68 0.36 -10.50
CA PHE A 111 14.89 1.78 -10.20
C PHE A 111 14.63 2.09 -8.72
N THR A 112 13.55 1.55 -8.16
CA THR A 112 13.20 1.72 -6.75
C THR A 112 14.20 1.01 -5.83
N ARG A 113 14.68 -0.19 -6.21
CA ARG A 113 15.75 -0.90 -5.49
C ARG A 113 17.04 -0.10 -5.46
N ARG A 114 17.41 0.57 -6.57
CA ARG A 114 18.58 1.47 -6.59
C ARG A 114 18.38 2.70 -5.73
N ALA A 115 17.19 3.29 -5.75
CA ALA A 115 16.84 4.40 -4.87
C ALA A 115 17.01 4.00 -3.39
N PHE A 116 16.53 2.83 -2.99
CA PHE A 116 16.73 2.26 -1.66
C PHE A 116 18.21 2.03 -1.33
N ALA A 117 18.94 1.33 -2.21
CA ALA A 117 20.36 1.02 -2.02
C ALA A 117 21.25 2.26 -1.94
N ASN A 118 20.84 3.37 -2.57
CA ASN A 118 21.53 4.66 -2.54
C ASN A 118 20.97 5.60 -1.45
N GLY A 119 20.11 5.12 -0.55
CA GLY A 119 19.58 5.90 0.57
C GLY A 119 18.68 7.07 0.17
N ARG A 120 18.05 6.99 -1.03
CA ARG A 120 17.09 8.02 -1.49
C ARG A 120 15.72 7.83 -0.88
N ILE A 121 15.36 6.60 -0.62
CA ILE A 121 14.16 6.16 0.07
C ILE A 121 14.53 5.02 1.01
N ASP A 122 13.77 4.83 2.07
CA ASP A 122 13.86 3.67 2.93
C ASP A 122 12.85 2.57 2.53
N LEU A 123 12.80 1.46 3.30
CA LEU A 123 11.93 0.34 2.98
C LEU A 123 10.45 0.69 3.15
N ALA A 124 10.10 1.47 4.19
CA ALA A 124 8.72 1.88 4.43
C ALA A 124 8.23 2.86 3.36
N GLU A 125 9.09 3.77 2.90
CA GLU A 125 8.81 4.67 1.78
C GLU A 125 8.66 3.90 0.46
N ALA A 126 9.50 2.86 0.22
CA ALA A 126 9.38 1.99 -0.95
C ALA A 126 8.06 1.20 -0.96
N GLU A 127 7.65 0.66 0.20
CA GLU A 127 6.34 0.00 0.36
C GLU A 127 5.19 0.99 0.09
N GLY A 128 5.25 2.19 0.67
CA GLY A 128 4.28 3.25 0.42
C GLY A 128 4.21 3.68 -1.06
N LEU A 129 5.35 3.67 -1.76
CA LEU A 129 5.38 3.93 -3.20
C LEU A 129 4.69 2.82 -4.00
N ALA A 130 4.84 1.54 -3.63
CA ALA A 130 4.13 0.43 -4.25
C ALA A 130 2.62 0.56 -4.06
N ASP A 131 2.18 0.88 -2.84
CA ASP A 131 0.77 1.11 -2.52
C ASP A 131 0.21 2.31 -3.30
N LEU A 132 1.00 3.39 -3.45
CA LEU A 132 0.58 4.58 -4.20
C LEU A 132 0.37 4.28 -5.70
N LEU A 133 1.19 3.42 -6.28
CA LEU A 133 1.07 3.01 -7.69
C LEU A 133 -0.13 2.10 -7.93
N SER A 134 -0.60 1.38 -6.92
CA SER A 134 -1.77 0.50 -6.96
C SER A 134 -3.05 1.13 -6.40
N ALA A 135 -2.98 2.36 -5.88
CA ALA A 135 -4.12 3.04 -5.30
C ALA A 135 -5.18 3.38 -6.36
N GLU A 136 -6.41 2.95 -6.15
CA GLU A 136 -7.57 3.17 -7.02
C GLU A 136 -8.63 4.09 -6.39
N THR A 137 -8.49 4.38 -5.08
CA THR A 137 -9.39 5.29 -4.36
C THR A 137 -8.64 6.45 -3.74
N GLU A 138 -9.35 7.54 -3.45
CA GLU A 138 -8.74 8.71 -2.81
C GLU A 138 -8.20 8.39 -1.42
N LEU A 139 -8.88 7.55 -0.66
CA LEU A 139 -8.42 7.15 0.67
C LEU A 139 -7.13 6.32 0.59
N GLN A 140 -7.05 5.35 -0.34
CA GLN A 140 -5.83 4.59 -0.61
C GLN A 140 -4.68 5.51 -1.03
N ARG A 141 -4.94 6.43 -1.97
CA ARG A 141 -3.93 7.39 -2.45
C ARG A 141 -3.39 8.26 -1.31
N ALA A 142 -4.27 8.79 -0.46
CA ALA A 142 -3.87 9.67 0.64
C ALA A 142 -3.03 8.94 1.70
N ALA A 143 -3.38 7.71 2.08
CA ALA A 143 -2.61 6.89 3.01
C ALA A 143 -1.25 6.47 2.42
N ALA A 144 -1.25 5.99 1.17
CA ALA A 144 -0.04 5.58 0.48
C ALA A 144 0.93 6.76 0.27
N LEU A 145 0.42 7.95 -0.04
CA LEU A 145 1.23 9.16 -0.17
C LEU A 145 1.86 9.58 1.17
N ALA A 146 1.17 9.40 2.30
CA ALA A 146 1.72 9.66 3.62
C ALA A 146 2.90 8.71 3.92
N ASN A 147 2.76 7.42 3.63
CA ASN A 147 3.82 6.42 3.80
C ASN A 147 5.00 6.69 2.84
N ALA A 148 4.76 6.86 1.54
CA ALA A 148 5.78 7.20 0.55
C ALA A 148 6.48 8.54 0.83
N GLY A 149 5.79 9.48 1.51
CA GLY A 149 6.34 10.76 1.97
C GLY A 149 7.10 10.67 3.29
N GLY A 150 7.36 9.47 3.83
CA GLY A 150 8.21 9.22 4.99
C GLY A 150 7.58 9.63 6.34
N VAL A 151 6.25 9.68 6.45
CA VAL A 151 5.59 9.96 7.75
C VAL A 151 5.98 8.91 8.78
N LEU A 152 5.91 7.63 8.42
CA LEU A 152 6.30 6.53 9.30
C LEU A 152 7.80 6.56 9.60
N SER A 153 8.63 6.76 8.59
CA SER A 153 10.10 6.76 8.73
C SER A 153 10.58 7.82 9.71
N ARG A 154 10.05 9.03 9.60
CA ARG A 154 10.36 10.10 10.57
C ARG A 154 9.91 9.76 11.98
N GLN A 155 8.76 9.12 12.13
CA GLN A 155 8.27 8.71 13.44
C GLN A 155 9.16 7.61 14.06
N VAL A 156 9.59 6.64 13.24
CA VAL A 156 10.52 5.57 13.66
C VAL A 156 11.87 6.16 14.08
N ASP A 157 12.39 7.14 13.35
CA ASP A 157 13.64 7.83 13.74
C ASP A 157 13.50 8.53 15.09
N LEU A 158 12.37 9.17 15.39
CA LEU A 158 12.10 9.77 16.70
C LEU A 158 12.07 8.73 17.83
N TRP A 159 11.41 7.59 17.61
CA TRP A 159 11.40 6.49 18.59
C TRP A 159 12.80 5.91 18.80
N ARG A 160 13.53 5.72 17.72
CA ARG A 160 14.90 5.22 17.74
C ARG A 160 15.84 6.13 18.52
N ASP A 161 15.75 7.44 18.33
CA ASP A 161 16.54 8.41 19.07
C ASP A 161 16.22 8.38 20.58
N ARG A 162 14.95 8.21 20.95
CA ARG A 162 14.53 8.01 22.35
C ARG A 162 15.14 6.74 22.95
N VAL A 163 15.10 5.61 22.22
CA VAL A 163 15.72 4.35 22.68
C VAL A 163 17.24 4.49 22.80
N LEU A 164 17.91 5.23 21.91
CA LEU A 164 19.33 5.53 22.01
C LEU A 164 19.66 6.36 23.27
N GLY A 165 18.82 7.34 23.60
CA GLY A 165 18.95 8.10 24.85
C GLY A 165 18.85 7.20 26.10
N LEU A 166 17.82 6.33 26.12
CA LEU A 166 17.64 5.35 27.20
C LEU A 166 18.82 4.37 27.28
N SER A 167 19.34 3.91 26.14
CA SER A 167 20.52 3.03 26.11
C SER A 167 21.76 3.70 26.70
N ALA A 168 21.96 4.98 26.42
CA ALA A 168 23.08 5.74 26.98
C ALA A 168 22.99 5.91 28.52
N GLU A 169 21.75 6.07 29.06
CA GLU A 169 21.53 6.08 30.52
C GLU A 169 21.93 4.74 31.18
N VAL A 170 21.56 3.60 30.55
CA VAL A 170 21.90 2.27 31.03
C VAL A 170 23.42 1.99 30.92
N GLU A 171 24.05 2.38 29.79
CA GLU A 171 25.50 2.26 29.63
C GLU A 171 26.25 3.05 30.70
N GLY A 172 25.78 4.26 31.05
CA GLY A 172 26.34 5.05 32.14
C GLY A 172 26.31 4.32 33.49
N VAL A 173 25.23 3.62 33.80
CA VAL A 173 25.12 2.81 35.04
C VAL A 173 26.07 1.61 35.00
N LEU A 174 26.21 0.95 33.84
CA LEU A 174 27.09 -0.20 33.67
C LEU A 174 28.58 0.15 33.79
N ASP A 175 28.99 1.30 33.20
CA ASP A 175 30.39 1.77 33.22
C ASP A 175 30.87 2.19 34.61
N PHE A 176 29.96 2.67 35.47
CA PHE A 176 30.28 3.08 36.85
C PHE A 176 29.86 2.06 37.89
N SER A 177 29.51 0.83 37.49
CA SER A 177 29.05 -0.26 38.41
C SER A 177 30.12 -0.70 39.44
N ASP A 178 31.40 -0.42 39.22
CA ASP A 178 32.53 -0.75 40.09
C ASP A 178 32.83 0.34 41.16
N GLU A 179 32.14 1.49 41.10
CA GLU A 179 32.28 2.52 42.11
C GLU A 179 31.30 2.32 43.27
N GLU A 180 31.72 2.63 44.53
CA GLU A 180 30.89 2.41 45.74
C GLU A 180 29.58 3.20 45.76
N ASP A 181 29.42 4.22 44.93
CA ASP A 181 28.19 4.96 44.63
C ASP A 181 27.63 4.50 43.25
N SER A 182 27.24 3.23 43.11
CA SER A 182 26.65 2.72 41.88
C SER A 182 25.44 3.59 41.50
N ALA A 183 25.51 4.26 40.36
CA ALA A 183 24.45 5.09 39.87
C ALA A 183 23.22 4.22 39.56
N GLU A 184 22.14 4.44 40.27
CA GLU A 184 20.83 3.83 39.91
C GLU A 184 20.27 4.51 38.69
N LEU A 185 19.50 3.77 37.89
CA LEU A 185 18.75 4.36 36.79
C LEU A 185 17.80 5.43 37.34
N PRO A 186 17.72 6.62 36.74
CA PRO A 186 16.88 7.70 37.24
C PRO A 186 15.40 7.30 37.19
N GLU A 187 14.57 7.80 38.08
CA GLU A 187 13.12 7.54 38.08
C GLU A 187 12.47 7.90 36.71
N SER A 188 13.01 8.91 36.03
CA SER A 188 12.57 9.32 34.70
C SER A 188 12.77 8.23 33.65
N PHE A 189 13.72 7.31 33.85
CA PHE A 189 13.99 6.20 32.92
C PHE A 189 12.76 5.29 32.75
N THR A 190 12.19 4.83 33.86
CA THR A 190 10.99 3.99 33.84
C THR A 190 9.80 4.73 33.20
N TRP A 191 9.64 5.99 33.50
CA TRP A 191 8.63 6.85 32.90
C TRP A 191 8.79 6.99 31.38
N ASN A 192 10.01 7.20 30.92
CA ASN A 192 10.31 7.37 29.50
C ASN A 192 10.08 6.10 28.69
N ILE A 193 10.44 4.92 29.26
CA ILE A 193 10.15 3.63 28.62
C ILE A 193 8.63 3.40 28.58
N ALA A 194 7.91 3.64 29.67
CA ALA A 194 6.47 3.44 29.73
C ALA A 194 5.74 4.33 28.70
N ALA A 195 6.09 5.60 28.63
CA ALA A 195 5.50 6.54 27.68
C ALA A 195 5.80 6.13 26.22
N LEU A 196 7.01 5.59 25.95
CA LEU A 196 7.34 5.10 24.61
C LEU A 196 6.54 3.83 24.26
N ALA A 197 6.43 2.88 25.18
CA ALA A 197 5.66 1.64 24.98
C ALA A 197 4.17 1.91 24.76
N GLU A 198 3.60 2.87 25.49
CA GLU A 198 2.21 3.31 25.31
C GLU A 198 1.99 3.93 23.91
N GLU A 199 2.88 4.80 23.46
CA GLU A 199 2.82 5.39 22.12
C GLU A 199 2.89 4.34 21.02
N LEU A 200 3.78 3.32 21.13
CA LEU A 200 3.83 2.23 20.18
C LEU A 200 2.54 1.39 20.19
N THR A 201 1.96 1.18 21.37
CA THR A 201 0.69 0.46 21.53
C THR A 201 -0.46 1.22 20.85
N GLU A 202 -0.49 2.55 20.96
CA GLU A 202 -1.46 3.39 20.25
C GLU A 202 -1.33 3.22 18.73
N TRP A 203 -0.10 3.23 18.20
CA TRP A 203 0.14 3.01 16.77
C TRP A 203 -0.27 1.61 16.31
N LEU A 204 0.00 0.57 17.12
CA LEU A 204 -0.42 -0.81 16.84
C LEU A 204 -1.94 -0.99 16.85
N GLY A 205 -2.67 -0.16 17.59
CA GLY A 205 -4.13 -0.14 17.63
C GLY A 205 -4.79 0.49 16.40
N ARG A 206 -4.03 1.16 15.52
CA ARG A 206 -4.57 1.80 14.30
C ARG A 206 -4.95 0.75 13.24
N PRO A 207 -5.94 1.04 12.41
CA PRO A 207 -6.27 0.15 11.28
C PRO A 207 -5.07 -0.06 10.35
N ARG A 208 -4.88 -1.29 9.88
CA ARG A 208 -3.78 -1.65 8.98
C ARG A 208 -4.03 -1.20 7.54
N SER A 209 -2.95 -1.04 6.77
CA SER A 209 -3.02 -0.65 5.35
C SER A 209 -3.69 -1.71 4.47
N GLU A 210 -3.59 -3.00 4.81
CA GLU A 210 -4.27 -4.08 4.09
C GLU A 210 -5.80 -3.88 4.04
N ARG A 211 -6.37 -3.30 5.10
CA ARG A 211 -7.81 -2.95 5.14
C ARG A 211 -8.22 -1.99 4.02
N LEU A 212 -7.31 -1.13 3.58
CA LEU A 212 -7.54 -0.26 2.43
C LEU A 212 -7.53 -1.03 1.10
N GLY A 213 -6.67 -2.04 0.99
CA GLY A 213 -6.61 -2.92 -0.19
C GLY A 213 -7.81 -3.85 -0.30
N GLU A 214 -8.26 -4.40 0.83
CA GLU A 214 -9.43 -5.26 0.92
C GLU A 214 -10.76 -4.49 0.79
N GLY A 215 -10.76 -3.19 1.17
CA GLY A 215 -11.94 -2.35 1.27
C GLY A 215 -12.83 -2.71 2.45
N PHE A 216 -13.77 -1.82 2.79
CA PHE A 216 -14.79 -2.08 3.80
C PHE A 216 -15.77 -3.15 3.28
N ARG A 217 -15.81 -4.29 3.98
CA ARG A 217 -16.50 -5.47 3.50
C ARG A 217 -17.96 -5.48 3.94
N VAL A 218 -18.86 -5.38 2.97
CA VAL A 218 -20.31 -5.35 3.18
C VAL A 218 -20.93 -6.63 2.63
N VAL A 219 -21.59 -7.42 3.50
CA VAL A 219 -22.25 -8.68 3.13
C VAL A 219 -23.75 -8.48 3.09
N LEU A 220 -24.39 -8.79 1.96
CA LEU A 220 -25.84 -8.80 1.82
C LEU A 220 -26.36 -10.20 2.16
N ALA A 221 -27.16 -10.29 3.23
CA ALA A 221 -27.70 -11.54 3.76
C ALA A 221 -29.23 -11.52 3.85
N GLY A 222 -29.85 -12.70 3.75
CA GLY A 222 -31.30 -12.85 3.84
C GLY A 222 -31.80 -14.01 2.99
N PRO A 223 -33.13 -14.34 3.04
CA PRO A 223 -33.72 -15.43 2.31
C PRO A 223 -33.72 -15.21 0.78
N PRO A 224 -33.99 -16.26 -0.02
CA PRO A 224 -34.21 -16.09 -1.45
C PRO A 224 -35.27 -15.02 -1.74
N ASN A 225 -35.13 -14.31 -2.86
CA ASN A 225 -36.07 -13.27 -3.33
C ASN A 225 -36.24 -12.06 -2.39
N ALA A 226 -35.41 -11.88 -1.37
CA ALA A 226 -35.43 -10.70 -0.48
C ALA A 226 -34.93 -9.42 -1.15
N GLY A 227 -34.46 -9.47 -2.39
CA GLY A 227 -33.93 -8.29 -3.13
C GLY A 227 -32.44 -8.07 -3.00
N LYS A 228 -31.67 -9.06 -2.49
CA LYS A 228 -30.21 -8.95 -2.29
C LYS A 228 -29.47 -8.59 -3.57
N SER A 229 -29.62 -9.38 -4.63
CA SER A 229 -28.91 -9.15 -5.89
C SER A 229 -29.34 -7.85 -6.57
N THR A 230 -30.59 -7.42 -6.43
CA THR A 230 -31.07 -6.13 -6.93
C THR A 230 -30.41 -4.97 -6.17
N LEU A 231 -30.36 -5.07 -4.85
CA LEU A 231 -29.68 -4.06 -4.02
C LEU A 231 -28.17 -4.07 -4.27
N PHE A 232 -27.56 -5.24 -4.38
CA PHE A 232 -26.14 -5.39 -4.74
C PHE A 232 -25.83 -4.64 -6.05
N ASN A 233 -26.60 -4.89 -7.11
CA ASN A 233 -26.41 -4.21 -8.39
C ASN A 233 -26.61 -2.69 -8.25
N ALA A 234 -27.61 -2.22 -7.52
CA ALA A 234 -27.86 -0.79 -7.31
C ALA A 234 -26.72 -0.11 -6.53
N LEU A 235 -26.02 -0.82 -5.64
CA LEU A 235 -24.86 -0.32 -4.92
C LEU A 235 -23.61 -0.28 -5.80
N VAL A 236 -23.45 -1.24 -6.71
CA VAL A 236 -22.23 -1.47 -7.50
C VAL A 236 -22.27 -0.77 -8.86
N GLU A 237 -23.40 -0.80 -9.58
CA GLU A 237 -23.51 -0.31 -10.98
C GLU A 237 -23.39 1.22 -11.10
N SER A 238 -23.70 1.96 -10.05
CA SER A 238 -23.60 3.43 -10.03
C SER A 238 -22.22 3.96 -9.66
N GLU A 239 -21.28 3.10 -9.37
CA GLU A 239 -19.96 3.47 -8.81
C GLU A 239 -18.81 3.03 -9.72
N ALA A 240 -17.64 3.67 -9.53
CA ALA A 240 -16.44 3.28 -10.25
C ALA A 240 -15.96 1.89 -9.77
N ALA A 241 -15.92 0.92 -10.69
CA ALA A 241 -15.37 -0.40 -10.39
C ALA A 241 -13.86 -0.29 -10.08
N ILE A 242 -13.44 -0.89 -8.99
CA ILE A 242 -12.03 -1.06 -8.64
C ILE A 242 -11.52 -2.27 -9.39
N THR A 243 -10.50 -2.09 -10.23
CA THR A 243 -9.87 -3.20 -10.97
C THR A 243 -8.90 -3.90 -10.05
N SER A 244 -9.25 -5.11 -9.58
CA SER A 244 -8.30 -5.90 -8.79
C SER A 244 -7.07 -6.27 -9.64
N PRO A 245 -5.84 -5.96 -9.19
CA PRO A 245 -4.62 -6.36 -9.91
C PRO A 245 -4.35 -7.87 -9.87
N ILE A 246 -5.14 -8.64 -9.11
CA ILE A 246 -4.99 -10.09 -9.01
C ILE A 246 -5.76 -10.74 -10.16
N ALA A 247 -5.04 -11.16 -11.21
CA ALA A 247 -5.59 -11.93 -12.32
C ALA A 247 -6.13 -13.27 -11.79
N GLY A 248 -7.44 -13.47 -11.83
CA GLY A 248 -8.09 -14.71 -11.40
C GLY A 248 -9.40 -14.54 -10.61
N THR A 249 -9.70 -13.36 -10.13
CA THR A 249 -10.90 -13.08 -9.31
C THR A 249 -12.19 -12.90 -10.11
N THR A 250 -12.16 -12.94 -11.44
CA THR A 250 -13.33 -12.75 -12.31
C THR A 250 -14.21 -13.99 -12.46
N ARG A 251 -13.90 -15.11 -11.78
CA ARG A 251 -14.71 -16.35 -11.85
C ARG A 251 -15.71 -16.52 -10.71
N ASP A 252 -15.56 -15.77 -9.61
CA ASP A 252 -16.53 -15.80 -8.52
C ASP A 252 -17.41 -14.54 -8.63
N VAL A 253 -18.63 -14.73 -9.11
CA VAL A 253 -19.67 -13.70 -9.37
C VAL A 253 -20.18 -13.02 -8.07
N ILE A 254 -19.54 -13.26 -6.96
CA ILE A 254 -20.05 -13.06 -5.60
C ILE A 254 -19.47 -11.80 -4.96
N GLU A 255 -18.29 -11.38 -5.35
CA GLU A 255 -17.60 -10.22 -4.77
C GLU A 255 -17.35 -9.14 -5.81
N ARG A 256 -17.61 -7.87 -5.44
CA ARG A 256 -17.31 -6.69 -6.26
C ARG A 256 -16.68 -5.60 -5.42
N SER A 257 -15.53 -5.13 -5.86
CA SER A 257 -14.86 -3.99 -5.25
C SER A 257 -15.22 -2.71 -6.01
N VAL A 258 -15.64 -1.68 -5.29
CA VAL A 258 -16.05 -0.38 -5.84
C VAL A 258 -15.59 0.75 -4.92
N ALA A 259 -15.46 1.96 -5.49
CA ALA A 259 -15.21 3.17 -4.74
C ALA A 259 -16.50 3.95 -4.53
N ILE A 260 -16.93 4.16 -3.29
CA ILE A 260 -18.05 5.05 -2.94
C ILE A 260 -17.49 6.27 -2.21
N ALA A 261 -17.72 7.46 -2.72
CA ALA A 261 -17.20 8.72 -2.16
C ALA A 261 -15.70 8.68 -1.84
N GLY A 262 -14.90 8.01 -2.69
CA GLY A 262 -13.44 7.88 -2.54
C GLY A 262 -12.99 6.85 -1.50
N VAL A 263 -13.91 6.08 -0.91
CA VAL A 263 -13.65 5.01 0.06
C VAL A 263 -13.78 3.65 -0.64
N PRO A 264 -12.84 2.70 -0.42
CA PRO A 264 -12.92 1.37 -1.01
C PRO A 264 -13.92 0.48 -0.26
N PHE A 265 -14.79 -0.20 -1.01
CA PHE A 265 -15.76 -1.18 -0.53
C PHE A 265 -15.61 -2.50 -1.27
N THR A 266 -15.87 -3.60 -0.57
CA THR A 266 -16.05 -4.91 -1.16
C THR A 266 -17.43 -5.46 -0.79
N PHE A 267 -18.34 -5.45 -1.76
CA PHE A 267 -19.69 -6.01 -1.60
C PHE A 267 -19.70 -7.50 -1.91
N VAL A 268 -20.42 -8.26 -1.07
CA VAL A 268 -20.56 -9.72 -1.18
C VAL A 268 -22.05 -10.07 -1.22
N ASP A 269 -22.50 -10.70 -2.31
CA ASP A 269 -23.88 -11.24 -2.40
C ASP A 269 -23.92 -12.72 -2.01
N THR A 270 -24.54 -13.02 -0.88
CA THR A 270 -24.70 -14.42 -0.41
C THR A 270 -25.70 -15.23 -1.22
N ALA A 271 -26.55 -14.62 -2.06
CA ALA A 271 -27.45 -15.35 -2.97
C ALA A 271 -26.66 -16.07 -4.07
N GLY A 272 -25.65 -15.40 -4.66
CA GLY A 272 -24.77 -16.02 -5.66
C GLY A 272 -23.95 -17.20 -5.10
N LEU A 273 -23.71 -17.24 -3.78
CA LEU A 273 -23.04 -18.37 -3.11
C LEU A 273 -23.88 -19.66 -3.13
N ARG A 274 -25.22 -19.55 -3.23
CA ARG A 274 -26.14 -20.69 -3.25
C ARG A 274 -26.50 -21.11 -4.67
N GLU A 275 -26.52 -20.25 -5.66
CA GLU A 275 -26.94 -20.53 -7.05
C GLU A 275 -25.92 -21.34 -7.87
N VAL A 276 -24.66 -21.46 -7.41
CA VAL A 276 -23.64 -22.34 -8.01
C VAL A 276 -23.89 -23.82 -7.66
N GLU A 277 -24.92 -24.09 -6.88
CA GLU A 277 -25.26 -25.39 -6.29
C GLU A 277 -26.33 -26.12 -7.07
N GLY A 278 -25.92 -27.05 -7.88
CA GLY A 278 -26.73 -28.16 -8.40
C GLY A 278 -26.27 -29.48 -7.78
N ALA A 279 -26.98 -29.90 -6.72
CA ALA A 279 -27.03 -31.24 -6.10
C ALA A 279 -25.73 -31.87 -5.52
N ASP A 280 -25.75 -32.18 -4.19
CA ASP A 280 -24.83 -32.99 -3.39
C ASP A 280 -23.39 -32.42 -3.23
N PRO A 281 -22.55 -32.81 -2.39
CA PRO A 281 -21.59 -32.24 -1.46
C PRO A 281 -21.20 -30.74 -1.63
N ILE A 282 -21.67 -30.07 -2.66
CA ILE A 282 -21.43 -28.64 -2.99
C ILE A 282 -22.27 -27.73 -2.07
N GLU A 283 -23.41 -28.18 -1.57
CA GLU A 283 -24.31 -27.40 -0.69
C GLU A 283 -23.63 -27.07 0.66
N ALA A 284 -22.83 -27.99 1.20
CA ALA A 284 -22.06 -27.78 2.40
C ALA A 284 -20.97 -26.71 2.19
N ILE A 285 -20.30 -26.67 1.04
CA ILE A 285 -19.28 -25.70 0.68
C ILE A 285 -19.87 -24.27 0.59
N GLY A 286 -21.09 -24.13 0.05
CA GLY A 286 -21.74 -22.82 -0.05
C GLY A 286 -22.16 -22.25 1.31
N ILE A 287 -22.60 -23.09 2.24
CA ILE A 287 -22.93 -22.68 3.61
C ILE A 287 -21.67 -22.24 4.37
N ASP A 288 -20.57 -22.97 4.22
CA ASP A 288 -19.30 -22.60 4.85
C ASP A 288 -18.74 -21.29 4.30
N ARG A 289 -18.78 -21.09 2.97
CA ARG A 289 -18.40 -19.83 2.34
C ARG A 289 -19.26 -18.64 2.80
N ALA A 290 -20.57 -18.84 2.96
CA ALA A 290 -21.46 -17.80 3.47
C ALA A 290 -21.13 -17.45 4.93
N ARG A 291 -20.81 -18.45 5.77
CA ARG A 291 -20.35 -18.23 7.15
C ARG A 291 -19.03 -17.48 7.20
N ASP A 292 -18.08 -17.88 6.36
CA ASP A 292 -16.78 -17.20 6.26
C ASP A 292 -16.93 -15.75 5.80
N ALA A 293 -17.82 -15.48 4.83
CA ALA A 293 -18.11 -14.14 4.38
C ALA A 293 -18.71 -13.27 5.51
N LEU A 294 -19.67 -13.84 6.27
CA LEU A 294 -20.26 -13.15 7.42
C LEU A 294 -19.25 -12.91 8.56
N ALA A 295 -18.35 -13.87 8.82
CA ALA A 295 -17.31 -13.72 9.85
C ALA A 295 -16.27 -12.65 9.51
N ARG A 296 -16.08 -12.34 8.23
CA ARG A 296 -15.15 -11.32 7.74
C ARG A 296 -15.83 -10.00 7.39
N ALA A 297 -17.15 -9.89 7.58
CA ALA A 297 -17.89 -8.69 7.26
C ALA A 297 -17.61 -7.56 8.25
N ASP A 298 -17.38 -6.35 7.73
CA ASP A 298 -17.37 -5.13 8.52
C ASP A 298 -18.78 -4.60 8.76
N ALA A 299 -19.71 -4.89 7.82
CA ALA A 299 -21.15 -4.64 7.97
C ALA A 299 -21.96 -5.75 7.29
N VAL A 300 -23.05 -6.16 7.92
CA VAL A 300 -24.01 -7.09 7.36
C VAL A 300 -25.34 -6.38 7.12
N LEU A 301 -25.81 -6.39 5.88
CA LEU A 301 -27.12 -5.89 5.50
C LEU A 301 -28.11 -7.07 5.52
N TRP A 302 -29.03 -7.08 6.51
CA TRP A 302 -30.02 -8.14 6.65
C TRP A 302 -31.35 -7.78 5.98
N LEU A 303 -31.67 -8.49 4.91
CA LEU A 303 -32.89 -8.30 4.12
C LEU A 303 -34.01 -9.33 4.45
N GLY A 304 -33.79 -10.21 5.45
CA GLY A 304 -34.78 -11.21 5.90
C GLY A 304 -35.82 -10.68 6.86
N ALA A 305 -36.53 -11.56 7.57
CA ALA A 305 -37.48 -11.18 8.60
C ALA A 305 -36.76 -10.42 9.75
N GLU A 306 -37.47 -9.48 10.35
CA GLU A 306 -36.92 -8.63 11.42
C GLU A 306 -36.48 -9.46 12.62
N GLY A 307 -35.23 -9.24 13.07
CA GLY A 307 -34.66 -9.92 14.24
C GLY A 307 -34.15 -11.33 14.01
N GLU A 308 -34.23 -11.86 12.78
CA GLU A 308 -33.69 -13.20 12.41
C GLU A 308 -32.26 -13.14 11.86
N GLY A 309 -31.72 -11.92 11.69
CA GLY A 309 -30.38 -11.70 11.17
C GLY A 309 -29.28 -11.99 12.18
N PRO A 310 -28.00 -11.96 11.72
CA PRO A 310 -26.86 -11.98 12.61
C PRO A 310 -26.90 -10.83 13.63
N GLN A 311 -26.26 -11.03 14.78
CA GLN A 311 -26.10 -9.96 15.77
C GLN A 311 -25.39 -8.77 15.09
N ASP A 312 -25.82 -7.55 15.43
CA ASP A 312 -25.29 -6.28 14.89
C ASP A 312 -25.50 -6.07 13.38
N ALA A 313 -26.30 -6.90 12.72
CA ALA A 313 -26.67 -6.68 11.32
C ALA A 313 -27.56 -5.44 11.19
N TRP A 314 -27.37 -4.70 10.10
CA TRP A 314 -28.23 -3.59 9.74
C TRP A 314 -29.52 -4.13 9.12
N GLU A 315 -30.63 -3.90 9.78
CA GLU A 315 -31.95 -4.32 9.30
C GLU A 315 -32.38 -3.45 8.10
N VAL A 316 -32.51 -4.09 6.94
CA VAL A 316 -32.92 -3.41 5.70
C VAL A 316 -34.32 -3.89 5.30
N ALA A 317 -35.27 -2.95 5.25
CA ALA A 317 -36.60 -3.16 4.67
C ALA A 317 -36.50 -2.83 3.16
N ALA A 318 -36.17 -3.85 2.36
CA ALA A 318 -36.02 -3.71 0.91
C ALA A 318 -37.35 -3.81 0.16
N GLN A 319 -37.35 -3.47 -1.14
CA GLN A 319 -38.53 -3.55 -2.03
C GLN A 319 -39.71 -2.68 -1.57
N SER A 320 -39.45 -1.46 -1.07
CA SER A 320 -40.47 -0.53 -0.58
C SER A 320 -41.44 -0.03 -1.68
N ASP A 321 -41.10 -0.26 -2.95
CA ASP A 321 -41.94 0.05 -4.14
C ASP A 321 -43.02 -1.01 -4.40
N ARG A 322 -43.01 -2.15 -3.74
CA ARG A 322 -43.98 -3.21 -3.96
C ARG A 322 -45.30 -2.93 -3.25
N THR A 323 -46.39 -3.35 -3.86
CA THR A 323 -47.75 -3.21 -3.28
C THR A 323 -47.96 -4.07 -2.04
N ASP A 324 -47.25 -5.18 -1.92
CA ASP A 324 -47.24 -6.12 -0.80
C ASP A 324 -46.09 -5.85 0.20
N PHE A 325 -45.50 -4.65 0.16
CA PHE A 325 -44.44 -4.29 1.08
C PHE A 325 -44.86 -4.33 2.55
N ALA A 326 -44.07 -5.07 3.36
CA ALA A 326 -44.23 -5.11 4.80
C ALA A 326 -43.10 -4.35 5.49
N PRO A 327 -43.37 -3.20 6.12
CA PRO A 327 -42.34 -2.46 6.79
C PRO A 327 -41.81 -3.21 8.01
N LYS A 328 -40.50 -3.10 8.28
CA LYS A 328 -39.90 -3.55 9.54
C LYS A 328 -39.99 -2.43 10.57
N SER A 329 -40.32 -2.75 11.81
CA SER A 329 -40.45 -1.76 12.90
C SER A 329 -39.12 -1.24 13.39
N ARG A 330 -38.03 -2.02 13.23
CA ARG A 330 -36.65 -1.69 13.63
C ARG A 330 -35.71 -1.57 12.43
N ALA A 331 -36.24 -1.27 11.23
CA ALA A 331 -35.39 -1.06 10.07
C ALA A 331 -34.40 0.07 10.29
N ASN A 332 -33.12 -0.19 10.07
CA ASN A 332 -32.13 0.88 9.94
C ASN A 332 -32.36 1.65 8.63
N PHE A 333 -32.77 0.92 7.57
CA PHE A 333 -33.02 1.52 6.25
C PHE A 333 -34.27 0.90 5.62
N THR A 334 -35.12 1.77 5.06
CA THR A 334 -36.22 1.38 4.17
C THR A 334 -35.88 1.90 2.79
N LEU A 335 -35.86 1.00 1.79
CA LEU A 335 -35.38 1.37 0.46
C LEU A 335 -36.02 0.53 -0.66
N SER A 336 -35.97 1.09 -1.87
CA SER A 336 -36.20 0.38 -3.12
C SER A 336 -34.97 0.48 -4.00
N ALA A 337 -34.34 -0.63 -4.28
CA ALA A 337 -33.22 -0.69 -5.23
C ALA A 337 -33.66 -0.41 -6.67
N THR A 338 -34.96 -0.59 -6.99
CA THR A 338 -35.54 -0.37 -8.33
C THR A 338 -35.78 1.11 -8.60
N THR A 339 -36.32 1.85 -7.62
CA THR A 339 -36.60 3.29 -7.76
C THR A 339 -35.43 4.16 -7.32
N GLY A 340 -34.49 3.60 -6.55
CA GLY A 340 -33.38 4.34 -5.92
C GLY A 340 -33.72 4.97 -4.57
N ASP A 341 -34.98 4.91 -4.14
CA ASP A 341 -35.42 5.52 -2.88
C ASP A 341 -34.68 4.88 -1.70
N GLY A 342 -34.14 5.69 -0.81
CA GLY A 342 -33.42 5.26 0.40
C GLY A 342 -32.00 4.70 0.15
N VAL A 343 -31.59 4.43 -1.09
CA VAL A 343 -30.26 3.86 -1.41
C VAL A 343 -29.13 4.84 -1.08
N SER A 344 -29.34 6.15 -1.31
CA SER A 344 -28.35 7.19 -0.95
C SER A 344 -28.10 7.22 0.55
N ALA A 345 -29.14 7.17 1.38
CA ALA A 345 -29.00 7.18 2.85
C ALA A 345 -28.22 5.93 3.34
N LEU A 346 -28.43 4.78 2.73
CA LEU A 346 -27.64 3.57 3.02
C LEU A 346 -26.17 3.77 2.63
N LYS A 347 -25.89 4.32 1.43
CA LYS A 347 -24.51 4.60 1.00
C LYS A 347 -23.80 5.58 1.95
N ASP A 348 -24.46 6.66 2.35
CA ASP A 348 -23.90 7.66 3.27
C ASP A 348 -23.55 7.04 4.62
N ALA A 349 -24.41 6.18 5.16
CA ALA A 349 -24.16 5.47 6.41
C ALA A 349 -23.02 4.45 6.28
N LEU A 350 -22.93 3.73 5.15
CA LEU A 350 -21.81 2.82 4.88
C LEU A 350 -20.48 3.58 4.79
N VAL A 351 -20.46 4.75 4.12
CA VAL A 351 -19.26 5.60 4.03
C VAL A 351 -18.83 6.08 5.41
N GLU A 352 -19.75 6.48 6.27
CA GLU A 352 -19.44 6.93 7.64
C GLU A 352 -18.86 5.78 8.48
N ALA A 353 -19.48 4.60 8.43
CA ALA A 353 -18.98 3.39 9.10
C ALA A 353 -17.58 3.01 8.61
N ALA A 354 -17.37 3.01 7.28
CA ALA A 354 -16.08 2.70 6.68
C ALA A 354 -14.98 3.69 7.09
N ARG A 355 -15.28 4.98 7.14
CA ARG A 355 -14.33 6.02 7.61
C ARG A 355 -13.93 5.84 9.08
N GLY A 356 -14.81 5.26 9.90
CA GLY A 356 -14.49 4.91 11.29
C GLY A 356 -13.60 3.68 11.43
N ALA A 357 -13.66 2.74 10.48
CA ALA A 357 -12.98 1.45 10.52
C ALA A 357 -11.68 1.39 9.69
N LEU A 358 -11.50 2.30 8.75
CA LEU A 358 -10.35 2.37 7.85
C LEU A 358 -9.34 3.44 8.31
N PRO A 359 -8.07 3.36 7.88
CA PRO A 359 -7.07 4.39 8.13
C PRO A 359 -7.55 5.77 7.70
N LYS A 360 -7.26 6.80 8.50
CA LYS A 360 -7.67 8.17 8.18
C LYS A 360 -6.79 8.78 7.09
N PRO A 361 -7.32 9.70 6.26
CA PRO A 361 -6.54 10.38 5.25
C PRO A 361 -5.32 11.10 5.85
N GLY A 362 -4.13 10.86 5.28
CA GLY A 362 -2.88 11.51 5.70
C GLY A 362 -2.22 10.91 6.94
N GLU A 363 -2.82 9.95 7.61
CA GLU A 363 -2.17 9.14 8.64
C GLU A 363 -1.42 7.97 7.99
N ALA A 364 -0.23 7.66 8.53
CA ALA A 364 0.49 6.46 8.14
C ALA A 364 -0.25 5.22 8.65
N ALA A 365 -0.53 4.29 7.74
CA ALA A 365 -1.11 2.99 8.07
C ALA A 365 -0.01 1.92 7.97
N LEU A 366 0.11 1.09 9.01
CA LEU A 366 1.10 0.02 9.04
C LEU A 366 0.62 -1.17 8.21
N ASN A 367 1.52 -1.72 7.38
CA ASN A 367 1.30 -3.04 6.80
C ASN A 367 1.67 -4.17 7.79
N ALA A 368 1.35 -5.43 7.45
CA ALA A 368 1.57 -6.57 8.34
C ALA A 368 3.04 -6.70 8.78
N ARG A 369 4.01 -6.47 7.87
CA ARG A 369 5.43 -6.50 8.19
C ARG A 369 5.81 -5.39 9.18
N GLN A 370 5.40 -4.16 8.89
CA GLN A 370 5.67 -2.99 9.72
C GLN A 370 5.03 -3.14 11.11
N HIS A 371 3.79 -3.65 11.15
CA HIS A 371 3.09 -3.93 12.39
C HIS A 371 3.83 -4.99 13.23
N ALA A 372 4.31 -6.08 12.62
CA ALA A 372 5.08 -7.11 13.32
C ALA A 372 6.38 -6.53 13.91
N ARG A 373 7.13 -5.73 13.13
CA ARG A 373 8.36 -5.08 13.64
C ARG A 373 8.09 -4.07 14.76
N LEU A 374 7.00 -3.32 14.66
CA LEU A 374 6.60 -2.40 15.73
C LEU A 374 6.15 -3.15 16.98
N SER A 375 5.48 -4.30 16.84
CA SER A 375 5.11 -5.18 17.94
C SER A 375 6.36 -5.73 18.66
N ASP A 376 7.37 -6.20 17.90
CA ASP A 376 8.64 -6.65 18.47
C ASP A 376 9.32 -5.55 19.31
N ALA A 377 9.29 -4.29 18.83
CA ALA A 377 9.83 -3.16 19.58
C ALA A 377 9.03 -2.85 20.85
N ALA A 378 7.69 -2.87 20.76
CA ALA A 378 6.81 -2.63 21.91
C ALA A 378 6.98 -3.71 22.99
N GLU A 379 7.03 -4.99 22.59
CA GLU A 379 7.27 -6.11 23.49
C GLU A 379 8.61 -6.00 24.21
N ALA A 380 9.68 -5.60 23.49
CA ALA A 380 10.99 -5.39 24.07
C ALA A 380 10.98 -4.26 25.12
N LEU A 381 10.29 -3.14 24.84
CA LEU A 381 10.17 -2.03 25.81
C LEU A 381 9.35 -2.43 27.03
N VAL A 382 8.25 -3.17 26.86
CA VAL A 382 7.46 -3.70 27.98
C VAL A 382 8.28 -4.67 28.83
N SER A 383 9.09 -5.53 28.20
CA SER A 383 10.01 -6.41 28.90
C SER A 383 11.05 -5.63 29.70
N ALA A 384 11.63 -4.59 29.11
CA ALA A 384 12.63 -3.73 29.80
C ALA A 384 12.09 -3.08 31.09
N GLN A 385 10.78 -2.74 31.12
CA GLN A 385 10.15 -2.17 32.34
C GLN A 385 10.10 -3.16 33.52
N CYS A 386 10.06 -4.46 33.25
CA CYS A 386 9.95 -5.51 34.25
C CYS A 386 11.30 -5.99 34.77
N LEU A 387 12.41 -5.52 34.22
CA LEU A 387 13.76 -5.97 34.54
C LEU A 387 14.45 -4.98 35.48
N SER A 388 15.20 -5.53 36.46
CA SER A 388 16.02 -4.76 37.39
C SER A 388 17.50 -4.82 37.04
N ASP A 389 17.95 -5.81 36.26
CA ASP A 389 19.34 -5.98 35.86
C ASP A 389 19.65 -5.06 34.66
N PRO A 390 20.57 -4.10 34.79
CA PRO A 390 20.90 -3.17 33.72
C PRO A 390 21.39 -3.84 32.42
N LEU A 391 22.07 -4.99 32.50
CA LEU A 391 22.51 -5.75 31.31
C LEU A 391 21.32 -6.31 30.53
N LEU A 392 20.31 -6.83 31.24
CA LEU A 392 19.10 -7.32 30.60
C LEU A 392 18.27 -6.18 30.02
N VAL A 393 18.19 -5.04 30.72
CA VAL A 393 17.55 -3.83 30.19
C VAL A 393 18.24 -3.35 28.92
N ALA A 394 19.58 -3.30 28.89
CA ALA A 394 20.36 -2.92 27.72
C ALA A 394 20.07 -3.84 26.52
N GLU A 395 19.92 -5.16 26.75
CA GLU A 395 19.60 -6.13 25.70
C GLU A 395 18.19 -5.89 25.14
N GLU A 396 17.19 -5.62 25.99
CA GLU A 396 15.84 -5.32 25.51
C GLU A 396 15.78 -3.99 24.72
N LEU A 397 16.49 -2.95 25.15
CA LEU A 397 16.61 -1.71 24.37
C LEU A 397 17.32 -1.95 23.03
N ARG A 398 18.35 -2.82 23.00
CA ARG A 398 18.99 -3.23 21.75
C ARG A 398 18.01 -3.96 20.82
N ARG A 399 17.17 -4.85 21.34
CA ARG A 399 16.11 -5.54 20.58
C ARG A 399 15.13 -4.56 19.99
N ALA A 400 14.64 -3.59 20.77
CA ALA A 400 13.74 -2.54 20.28
C ALA A 400 14.39 -1.74 19.14
N ARG A 401 15.67 -1.35 19.28
CA ARG A 401 16.40 -0.65 18.22
C ARG A 401 16.53 -1.48 16.95
N VAL A 402 16.86 -2.77 17.06
CA VAL A 402 16.94 -3.68 15.89
C VAL A 402 15.60 -3.81 15.19
N ALA A 403 14.50 -3.87 15.93
CA ALA A 403 13.16 -3.90 15.35
C ALA A 403 12.84 -2.61 14.56
N PHE A 404 13.21 -1.43 15.06
CA PHE A 404 13.10 -0.16 14.34
C PHE A 404 13.98 -0.12 13.08
N ASP A 405 15.24 -0.58 13.18
CA ASP A 405 16.15 -0.65 12.03
C ASP A 405 15.60 -1.61 10.94
N GLN A 406 14.98 -2.73 11.33
CA GLN A 406 14.30 -3.64 10.41
C GLN A 406 13.02 -3.05 9.81
N LEU A 407 12.28 -2.22 10.55
CA LEU A 407 11.06 -1.59 10.08
C LEU A 407 11.34 -0.69 8.86
N ILE A 408 12.37 0.15 8.94
CA ILE A 408 12.75 1.07 7.85
C ILE A 408 13.81 0.49 6.90
N GLY A 409 14.23 -0.77 7.12
CA GLY A 409 15.09 -1.49 6.18
C GLY A 409 16.59 -1.21 6.33
N ARG A 410 17.07 -0.69 7.47
CA ARG A 410 18.52 -0.56 7.76
C ARG A 410 19.19 -1.91 8.01
N ALA A 411 18.38 -2.94 8.36
CA ALA A 411 18.82 -4.32 8.56
C ALA A 411 17.81 -5.26 7.87
N THR A 412 18.04 -5.56 6.59
CA THR A 412 17.13 -6.38 5.75
C THR A 412 17.89 -7.48 5.04
N THR A 413 17.18 -8.57 4.71
CA THR A 413 17.70 -9.66 3.89
C THR A 413 17.42 -9.42 2.41
N GLU A 414 18.29 -9.93 1.52
CA GLU A 414 18.11 -9.84 0.06
C GLU A 414 16.78 -10.46 -0.40
N ASP A 415 16.39 -11.63 0.15
CA ASP A 415 15.15 -12.31 -0.21
C ASP A 415 13.90 -11.43 0.03
N MET A 416 13.91 -10.64 1.11
CA MET A 416 12.81 -9.72 1.41
C MET A 416 12.77 -8.56 0.41
N LEU A 417 13.92 -8.02 0.03
CA LEU A 417 14.04 -6.98 -0.98
C LEU A 417 13.59 -7.49 -2.35
N ASP A 418 13.96 -8.70 -2.74
CA ASP A 418 13.53 -9.32 -3.98
C ASP A 418 12.00 -9.50 -4.03
N THR A 419 11.40 -9.91 -2.92
CA THR A 419 9.95 -10.06 -2.81
C THR A 419 9.22 -8.72 -2.94
N LEU A 420 9.73 -7.66 -2.31
CA LEU A 420 9.14 -6.33 -2.40
C LEU A 420 9.28 -5.74 -3.79
N PHE A 421 10.52 -5.66 -4.30
CA PHE A 421 10.79 -5.00 -5.57
C PHE A 421 10.22 -5.76 -6.78
N GLY A 422 10.09 -7.09 -6.69
CA GLY A 422 9.42 -7.90 -7.69
C GLY A 422 7.93 -7.57 -7.92
N ARG A 423 7.29 -6.87 -7.00
CA ARG A 423 5.89 -6.39 -7.17
C ARG A 423 5.78 -5.14 -8.04
N PHE A 424 6.87 -4.41 -8.23
CA PHE A 424 6.84 -3.21 -9.07
C PHE A 424 6.83 -3.57 -10.56
N CYS A 425 6.23 -2.71 -11.37
CA CYS A 425 6.33 -2.80 -12.81
C CYS A 425 7.76 -2.50 -13.29
N ILE A 426 8.11 -3.01 -14.47
CA ILE A 426 9.34 -2.61 -15.16
C ILE A 426 9.30 -1.09 -15.40
N GLY A 427 10.37 -0.39 -15.05
CA GLY A 427 10.45 1.07 -15.18
C GLY A 427 10.16 1.85 -13.88
N LYS A 428 9.91 1.13 -12.79
CA LYS A 428 9.73 1.68 -11.44
C LYS A 428 10.81 1.17 -10.49
#